data_43204228901c2fb8ef2ae72c7f9cec48
#
_entry.id   43204228901c2fb8ef2ae72c7f9cec48
#
_cell.length_a   1.000
_cell.length_b   1.000
_cell.length_c   1.000
_cell.angle_alpha   90.00
_cell.angle_beta   90.00
_cell.angle_gamma   90.00
#
_symmetry.space_group_name_H-M   'P 1'
#
loop_
_entity.id
_entity.type
_entity.pdbx_description
1 polymer ?
#
loop_
_entity_poly.entity_id
_entity_poly.type
_entity_poly.pdbx_seq_one_letter_code
_entity_poly.pdbx_strand_id
1 'polypeptide(L)' 'MLVLTRSVGQAVILSVAGLKIRVALITDSSGALALGIDAPRSVSIRREELPP' A
#
# COMPACT_ATOMS: atom_id res chain seq x y z
N MET A 1 -17.09 -0.06 4.21
CA MET A 1 -15.64 0.13 4.07
C MET A 1 -14.93 -0.40 5.30
N LEU A 2 -13.84 -1.11 5.12
CA LEU A 2 -12.99 -1.53 6.25
C LEU A 2 -11.92 -0.47 6.50
N VAL A 3 -11.81 -0.03 7.74
CA VAL A 3 -10.79 0.95 8.14
C VAL A 3 -9.89 0.29 9.17
N LEU A 4 -8.59 0.28 8.92
CA LEU A 4 -7.58 -0.29 9.81
C LEU A 4 -6.62 0.80 10.26
N THR A 5 -6.41 0.90 11.56
CA THR A 5 -5.42 1.82 12.11
C THR A 5 -4.06 1.15 12.08
N ARG A 6 -3.05 1.86 11.55
CA ARG A 6 -1.67 1.37 11.52
C ARG A 6 -0.71 2.44 12.00
N SER A 7 0.36 2.00 12.64
CA SER A 7 1.49 2.87 12.99
C SER A 7 2.56 2.78 11.91
N VAL A 8 3.42 3.81 11.83
CA VAL A 8 4.55 3.80 10.91
C VAL A 8 5.38 2.53 11.14
N GLY A 9 5.73 1.86 10.06
CA GLY A 9 6.44 0.59 10.09
C GLY A 9 5.53 -0.64 10.11
N GLN A 10 4.24 -0.46 10.28
CA GLN A 10 3.28 -1.56 10.25
C GLN A 10 2.60 -1.66 8.88
N ALA A 11 2.14 -2.85 8.55
CA ALA A 11 1.56 -3.12 7.24
C ALA A 11 0.26 -3.88 7.36
N VAL A 12 -0.47 -3.95 6.25
CA VAL A 12 -1.59 -4.86 6.05
C VAL A 12 -1.30 -5.73 4.84
N ILE A 13 -1.88 -6.91 4.82
CA ILE A 13 -1.77 -7.82 3.69
C ILE A 13 -3.14 -7.93 3.03
N LEU A 14 -3.16 -7.71 1.73
CA LEU A 14 -4.33 -7.95 0.89
C LEU A 14 -4.10 -9.25 0.13
N SER A 15 -5.07 -10.14 0.17
CA SER A 15 -5.00 -11.39 -0.57
C SER A 15 -6.17 -11.44 -1.54
N VAL A 16 -5.86 -11.55 -2.82
CA VAL A 16 -6.88 -11.62 -3.86
C VAL A 16 -6.39 -12.54 -4.99
N ALA A 17 -7.24 -13.48 -5.39
CA ALA A 17 -6.93 -14.41 -6.49
C ALA A 17 -5.55 -15.09 -6.33
N GLY A 18 -5.19 -15.47 -5.11
CA GLY A 18 -3.91 -16.13 -4.83
C GLY A 18 -2.71 -15.17 -4.77
N LEU A 19 -2.90 -13.88 -5.00
CA LEU A 19 -1.85 -12.89 -4.91
C LEU A 19 -1.86 -12.24 -3.54
N LYS A 20 -0.67 -11.88 -3.05
CA LYS A 20 -0.51 -11.13 -1.80
C LYS A 20 0.07 -9.77 -2.10
N ILE A 21 -0.54 -8.74 -1.53
CA ILE A 21 -0.11 -7.36 -1.68
C ILE A 21 0.14 -6.83 -0.27
N ARG A 22 1.34 -6.33 -0.01
CA ARG A 22 1.69 -5.76 1.27
C ARG A 22 1.65 -4.25 1.17
N VAL A 23 0.84 -3.61 2.01
CA VAL A 23 0.73 -2.15 2.06
C VAL A 23 1.23 -1.71 3.43
N ALA A 24 2.30 -0.94 3.46
CA ALA A 24 2.93 -0.48 4.69
C ALA A 24 2.82 1.03 4.82
N LEU A 25 2.62 1.49 6.05
CA LEU A 25 2.70 2.92 6.36
C LEU A 25 4.16 3.24 6.66
N ILE A 26 4.76 4.14 5.88
CA ILE A 26 6.17 4.48 6.00
C ILE A 26 6.32 5.99 6.01
N THR A 27 7.56 6.45 6.23
CA THR A 27 7.94 7.84 5.97
C THR A 27 8.93 7.85 4.81
N ASP A 28 8.83 8.85 3.95
CA ASP A 28 9.79 9.03 2.86
C ASP A 28 11.06 9.74 3.37
N SER A 29 11.99 10.05 2.46
CA SER A 29 13.25 10.69 2.84
C SER A 29 13.07 12.08 3.42
N SER A 30 11.94 12.74 3.20
CA SER A 30 11.62 14.04 3.77
C SER A 30 10.89 13.96 5.11
N GLY A 31 10.55 12.75 5.56
CA GLY A 31 9.77 12.53 6.78
C GLY A 31 8.27 12.58 6.57
N ALA A 32 7.78 12.72 5.34
CA ALA A 32 6.36 12.72 5.06
C ALA A 32 5.78 11.30 5.11
N LEU A 33 4.52 11.18 5.52
CA LEU A 33 3.84 9.89 5.49
C LEU A 33 3.64 9.42 4.06
N ALA A 34 3.89 8.14 3.84
CA ALA A 34 3.78 7.53 2.53
C ALA A 34 3.28 6.09 2.68
N LEU A 35 2.80 5.52 1.59
CA LEU A 35 2.44 4.11 1.51
C LEU A 35 3.50 3.38 0.70
N GLY A 36 4.09 2.35 1.29
CA GLY A 36 4.94 1.43 0.56
C GLY A 36 4.10 0.24 0.13
N ILE A 37 4.04 -0.02 -1.16
CA ILE A 37 3.21 -1.09 -1.69
C ILE A 37 4.10 -2.11 -2.38
N ASP A 38 4.06 -3.33 -1.89
CA ASP A 38 4.78 -4.46 -2.46
C ASP A 38 3.75 -5.41 -3.06
N ALA A 39 3.81 -5.57 -4.38
CA ALA A 39 2.84 -6.36 -5.12
C ALA A 39 3.49 -7.02 -6.33
N PRO A 40 2.91 -8.14 -6.83
CA PRO A 40 3.37 -8.71 -8.10
C PRO A 40 3.20 -7.72 -9.25
N ARG A 41 4.04 -7.87 -10.29
CA ARG A 41 4.00 -6.97 -11.46
C ARG A 41 2.67 -6.99 -12.19
N SER A 42 1.90 -8.06 -12.07
CA SER A 42 0.58 -8.14 -12.68
C SER A 42 -0.44 -7.22 -12.05
N VAL A 43 -0.14 -6.68 -10.85
CA VAL A 43 -1.04 -5.76 -10.15
C VAL A 43 -0.70 -4.34 -10.56
N SER A 44 -1.67 -3.64 -11.14
CA SER A 44 -1.52 -2.23 -11.50
C SER A 44 -1.79 -1.38 -10.27
N ILE A 45 -0.87 -0.48 -9.95
CA ILE A 45 -0.97 0.41 -8.80
C ILE A 45 -0.83 1.84 -9.30
N ARG A 46 -1.79 2.69 -8.95
CA ARG A 46 -1.70 4.10 -9.27
C ARG A 46 -2.51 4.92 -8.27
N ARG A 47 -2.22 6.18 -8.24
CA ARG A 47 -2.96 7.13 -7.43
C ARG A 47 -4.36 7.29 -8.00
N GLU A 48 -5.34 7.44 -7.13
CA GLU A 48 -6.72 7.63 -7.54
C GLU A 48 -6.90 8.90 -8.38
N GLU A 49 -6.20 9.97 -8.03
CA GLU A 49 -6.33 11.27 -8.69
C GLU A 49 -5.66 11.33 -10.06
N LEU A 50 -4.87 10.33 -10.44
CA LEU A 50 -4.24 10.28 -11.75
C LEU A 50 -5.10 9.49 -12.72
N PRO A 51 -5.21 9.92 -14.00
CA PRO A 51 -5.98 9.15 -14.98
C PRO A 51 -5.33 7.80 -15.26
N PRO A 52 -6.13 6.81 -15.67
CA PRO A 52 -5.62 5.47 -16.00
C PRO A 52 -4.67 5.48 -17.19
#